data_0efb68563a00a8911a682f9f15d18941
#
_entry.id   0efb68563a00a8911a682f9f15d18941
#
_cell.length_a   1.000
_cell.length_b   1.000
_cell.length_c   1.000
_cell.angle_alpha   90.00
_cell.angle_beta   90.00
_cell.angle_gamma   90.00
#
_symmetry.space_group_name_H-M   'P 1'
#
loop_
_entity.id
_entity.type
_entity.pdbx_description
1 polymer ?
#
loop_
_entity_poly.entity_id
_entity_poly.type
_entity_poly.pdbx_seq_one_letter_code
_entity_poly.pdbx_strand_id
1 'polypeptide(L)'
;EYKRGKKEKDKLVGIGEIGLDYYWNKENKEIQNYAFIEQIKLANELNLPIAIHTREAVMDTLEILKQNPVNKKGVFHCCPFNRELVKEALKLGFYISIAGPVTFKNSKNAPEIIDMIPIDRMLIETDSPYLAPEPVRGTRNDSRNVKYTAQKIAELKGLTLEEVAEGTYRNAEKLYNIEE
;
A
#
# COMPACT_ATOMS: atom_id res chain seq x y z
N GLU A 1 11.97 -2.85 -22.68
CA GLU A 1 11.44 -4.13 -22.10
C GLU A 1 9.92 -4.24 -22.17
N TYR A 2 9.20 -3.14 -22.13
CA TYR A 2 7.73 -3.06 -22.15
C TYR A 2 7.04 -3.53 -23.43
N LYS A 3 7.78 -3.79 -24.50
CA LYS A 3 7.26 -4.22 -25.80
C LYS A 3 7.25 -5.74 -26.00
N ARG A 4 7.48 -6.53 -24.96
CA ARG A 4 7.35 -7.99 -25.01
C ARG A 4 5.89 -8.39 -25.12
N GLY A 5 5.64 -9.40 -25.91
CA GLY A 5 4.41 -9.84 -26.52
C GLY A 5 3.11 -9.83 -25.71
N LYS A 6 1.99 -9.89 -26.40
CA LYS A 6 0.62 -9.78 -25.88
C LYS A 6 0.33 -10.66 -24.65
N LYS A 7 0.88 -11.88 -24.58
CA LYS A 7 0.70 -12.82 -23.46
C LYS A 7 1.39 -12.40 -22.16
N GLU A 8 2.44 -11.57 -22.19
CA GLU A 8 3.12 -11.09 -20.98
C GLU A 8 2.47 -9.84 -20.42
N LYS A 9 1.82 -9.03 -21.25
CA LYS A 9 1.04 -7.86 -20.83
C LYS A 9 -0.19 -8.27 -20.00
N ASP A 10 -0.81 -9.40 -20.33
CA ASP A 10 -1.99 -9.90 -19.62
C ASP A 10 -1.71 -10.34 -18.16
N LYS A 11 -0.43 -10.49 -17.81
CA LYS A 11 0.02 -10.83 -16.44
C LYS A 11 0.41 -9.61 -15.61
N LEU A 12 0.51 -8.44 -16.23
CA LEU A 12 0.89 -7.21 -15.55
C LEU A 12 -0.37 -6.54 -15.00
N VAL A 13 -0.50 -6.53 -13.68
CA VAL A 13 -1.70 -6.04 -12.98
C VAL A 13 -1.50 -4.69 -12.28
N GLY A 14 -0.26 -4.20 -12.21
CA GLY A 14 0.06 -2.92 -11.56
C GLY A 14 1.49 -2.48 -11.79
N ILE A 15 1.78 -1.23 -11.49
CA ILE A 15 3.12 -0.64 -11.46
C ILE A 15 3.52 -0.38 -10.02
N GLY A 16 4.62 -0.96 -9.59
CA GLY A 16 5.13 -0.82 -8.22
C GLY A 16 6.43 -1.61 -8.01
N GLU A 17 7.10 -1.30 -6.98
CA GLU A 17 6.91 -0.27 -5.98
C GLU A 17 7.46 1.05 -6.52
N ILE A 18 6.71 2.14 -6.42
CA ILE A 18 7.11 3.49 -6.88
C ILE A 18 6.80 4.51 -5.78
N GLY A 19 7.49 5.64 -5.76
CA GLY A 19 7.25 6.67 -4.76
C GLY A 19 8.52 7.31 -4.22
N LEU A 20 8.48 7.74 -2.95
CA LEU A 20 9.52 8.57 -2.34
C LEU A 20 10.02 7.98 -1.01
N ASP A 21 11.33 7.88 -0.87
CA ASP A 21 12.00 7.50 0.39
C ASP A 21 13.08 8.53 0.75
N TYR A 22 12.81 9.38 1.74
CA TYR A 22 13.75 10.38 2.22
C TYR A 22 14.52 9.93 3.48
N TYR A 23 14.27 8.72 3.94
CA TYR A 23 14.99 8.16 5.09
C TYR A 23 16.45 7.85 4.76
N TRP A 24 16.67 7.17 3.61
CA TRP A 24 18.00 6.72 3.22
C TRP A 24 18.82 7.82 2.52
N ASN A 25 18.16 8.65 1.70
CA ASN A 25 18.86 9.70 0.95
C ASN A 25 17.96 10.92 0.75
N LYS A 26 18.37 12.05 1.34
CA LYS A 26 17.66 13.33 1.23
C LYS A 26 18.23 14.24 0.13
N GLU A 27 19.40 13.92 -0.42
CA GLU A 27 20.07 14.76 -1.42
C GLU A 27 19.52 14.55 -2.83
N ASN A 28 18.91 13.42 -3.10
CA ASN A 28 18.38 13.05 -4.43
C ASN A 28 16.86 13.23 -4.56
N LYS A 29 16.23 14.10 -3.78
CA LYS A 29 14.78 14.33 -3.80
C LYS A 29 14.24 14.65 -5.19
N GLU A 30 14.91 15.54 -5.92
CA GLU A 30 14.49 15.93 -7.27
C GLU A 30 14.46 14.75 -8.23
N ILE A 31 15.45 13.86 -8.13
CA ILE A 31 15.52 12.63 -8.96
C ILE A 31 14.40 11.68 -8.58
N GLN A 32 14.13 11.50 -7.27
CA GLN A 32 13.03 10.66 -6.81
C GLN A 32 11.69 11.21 -7.28
N ASN A 33 11.46 12.51 -7.14
CA ASN A 33 10.23 13.18 -7.61
C ASN A 33 10.04 13.00 -9.12
N TYR A 34 11.08 13.23 -9.90
CA TYR A 34 11.04 13.04 -11.35
C TYR A 34 10.70 11.57 -11.70
N ALA A 35 11.40 10.61 -11.10
CA ALA A 35 11.16 9.20 -11.34
C ALA A 35 9.74 8.78 -10.97
N PHE A 36 9.22 9.26 -9.84
CA PHE A 36 7.85 8.97 -9.41
C PHE A 36 6.82 9.52 -10.41
N ILE A 37 6.99 10.75 -10.88
CA ILE A 37 6.10 11.36 -11.88
C ILE A 37 6.12 10.58 -13.20
N GLU A 38 7.31 10.19 -13.70
CA GLU A 38 7.42 9.41 -14.92
C GLU A 38 6.78 8.02 -14.80
N GLN A 39 6.89 7.40 -13.63
CA GLN A 39 6.24 6.11 -13.36
C GLN A 39 4.71 6.24 -13.25
N ILE A 40 4.19 7.35 -12.73
CA ILE A 40 2.75 7.65 -12.77
C ILE A 40 2.27 7.80 -14.22
N LYS A 41 3.01 8.52 -15.05
CA LYS A 41 2.67 8.66 -16.48
C LYS A 41 2.63 7.30 -17.16
N LEU A 42 3.63 6.46 -16.93
CA LEU A 42 3.67 5.09 -17.45
C LEU A 42 2.47 4.26 -17.00
N ALA A 43 2.12 4.33 -15.72
CA ALA A 43 0.94 3.63 -15.19
C ALA A 43 -0.36 4.09 -15.88
N ASN A 44 -0.49 5.39 -16.13
CA ASN A 44 -1.63 5.96 -16.85
C ASN A 44 -1.68 5.51 -18.32
N GLU A 45 -0.54 5.49 -19.02
CA GLU A 45 -0.45 4.99 -20.41
C GLU A 45 -0.85 3.51 -20.51
N LEU A 46 -0.50 2.72 -19.49
CA LEU A 46 -0.81 1.30 -19.44
C LEU A 46 -2.19 0.99 -18.86
N ASN A 47 -2.85 2.03 -18.32
CA ASN A 47 -4.12 1.91 -17.62
C ASN A 47 -4.06 0.92 -16.44
N LEU A 48 -2.99 1.00 -15.64
CA LEU A 48 -2.71 0.13 -14.49
C LEU A 48 -2.73 0.91 -13.17
N PRO A 49 -3.12 0.28 -12.06
CA PRO A 49 -2.97 0.84 -10.72
C PRO A 49 -1.51 0.89 -10.29
N ILE A 50 -1.21 1.68 -9.26
CA ILE A 50 0.14 1.83 -8.70
C ILE A 50 0.22 1.35 -7.26
N ALA A 51 1.38 0.79 -6.87
CA ALA A 51 1.73 0.53 -5.47
C ALA A 51 2.74 1.58 -5.01
N ILE A 52 2.35 2.39 -4.02
CA ILE A 52 3.09 3.59 -3.61
C ILE A 52 3.86 3.33 -2.34
N HIS A 53 5.17 3.57 -2.38
CA HIS A 53 6.03 3.71 -1.23
C HIS A 53 6.12 5.18 -0.79
N THR A 54 6.02 5.42 0.53
CA THR A 54 6.32 6.74 1.09
C THR A 54 6.96 6.61 2.47
N ARG A 55 8.17 7.13 2.61
CA ARG A 55 8.90 7.14 3.88
C ARG A 55 9.57 8.49 4.11
N GLU A 56 9.21 9.17 5.20
CA GLU A 56 9.61 10.55 5.50
C GLU A 56 9.32 11.57 4.37
N ALA A 57 8.36 11.25 3.48
CA ALA A 57 8.05 12.00 2.26
C ALA A 57 6.53 12.23 2.05
N VAL A 58 5.73 12.15 3.10
CA VAL A 58 4.26 12.17 3.02
C VAL A 58 3.73 13.38 2.24
N MET A 59 4.21 14.59 2.56
CA MET A 59 3.71 15.82 1.94
C MET A 59 4.03 15.89 0.46
N ASP A 60 5.27 15.60 0.07
CA ASP A 60 5.71 15.61 -1.33
C ASP A 60 4.98 14.53 -2.13
N THR A 61 4.79 13.34 -1.55
CA THR A 61 4.02 12.25 -2.18
C THR A 61 2.59 12.68 -2.46
N LEU A 62 1.90 13.29 -1.49
CA LEU A 62 0.53 13.76 -1.65
C LEU A 62 0.43 14.90 -2.66
N GLU A 63 1.39 15.82 -2.67
CA GLU A 63 1.43 16.92 -3.63
C GLU A 63 1.61 16.41 -5.06
N ILE A 64 2.56 15.50 -5.28
CA ILE A 64 2.78 14.89 -6.61
C ILE A 64 1.51 14.19 -7.09
N LEU A 65 0.83 13.40 -6.25
CA LEU A 65 -0.40 12.70 -6.63
C LEU A 65 -1.58 13.65 -6.92
N LYS A 66 -1.65 14.81 -6.28
CA LYS A 66 -2.64 15.85 -6.57
C LYS A 66 -2.38 16.52 -7.92
N GLN A 67 -1.11 16.78 -8.24
CA GLN A 67 -0.69 17.41 -9.49
C GLN A 67 -0.65 16.43 -10.68
N ASN A 68 -0.43 15.15 -10.41
CA ASN A 68 -0.34 14.09 -11.41
C ASN A 68 -1.38 12.98 -11.11
N PRO A 69 -2.65 13.17 -11.47
CA PRO A 69 -3.70 12.21 -11.14
C PRO A 69 -3.43 10.83 -11.75
N VAL A 70 -3.67 9.79 -10.95
CA VAL A 70 -3.55 8.39 -11.36
C VAL A 70 -4.94 7.87 -11.78
N ASN A 71 -5.08 7.42 -13.02
CA ASN A 71 -6.36 7.01 -13.60
C ASN A 71 -6.98 5.82 -12.84
N LYS A 72 -6.21 4.76 -12.62
CA LYS A 72 -6.66 3.53 -11.93
C LYS A 72 -6.46 3.57 -10.42
N LYS A 73 -5.96 4.71 -9.90
CA LYS A 73 -5.60 4.82 -8.48
C LYS A 73 -4.52 3.80 -8.11
N GLY A 74 -4.63 3.19 -6.95
CA GLY A 74 -3.62 2.26 -6.47
C GLY A 74 -3.73 2.08 -4.97
N VAL A 75 -2.62 1.70 -4.35
CA VAL A 75 -2.51 1.43 -2.93
C VAL A 75 -1.27 2.13 -2.33
N PHE A 76 -1.42 2.72 -1.16
CA PHE A 76 -0.28 3.03 -0.31
C PHE A 76 0.15 1.75 0.39
N HIS A 77 1.25 1.16 -0.09
CA HIS A 77 1.81 -0.06 0.45
C HIS A 77 2.48 0.22 1.81
N CYS A 78 2.46 -0.76 2.69
CA CYS A 78 3.03 -0.70 4.05
C CYS A 78 2.80 0.68 4.71
N CYS A 79 1.55 1.16 4.62
CA CYS A 79 1.19 2.54 4.92
C CYS A 79 1.64 2.94 6.33
N PRO A 80 2.42 4.01 6.49
CA PRO A 80 2.77 4.51 7.81
C PRO A 80 1.51 5.00 8.54
N PHE A 81 1.47 4.81 9.87
CA PHE A 81 0.34 5.24 10.69
C PHE A 81 0.35 6.76 10.87
N ASN A 82 0.14 7.46 9.76
CA ASN A 82 0.05 8.91 9.65
C ASN A 82 -1.36 9.33 9.27
N ARG A 83 -2.02 10.06 10.15
CA ARG A 83 -3.43 10.47 10.00
C ARG A 83 -3.69 11.30 8.73
N GLU A 84 -2.82 12.27 8.45
CA GLU A 84 -2.99 13.15 7.28
C GLU A 84 -2.80 12.39 5.97
N LEU A 85 -1.80 11.50 5.92
CA LEU A 85 -1.61 10.63 4.76
C LEU A 85 -2.85 9.81 4.47
N VAL A 86 -3.35 9.08 5.48
CA VAL A 86 -4.52 8.19 5.32
C VAL A 86 -5.75 8.98 4.88
N LYS A 87 -6.03 10.10 5.53
CA LYS A 87 -7.15 10.97 5.18
C LYS A 87 -7.10 11.47 3.74
N GLU A 88 -5.96 11.98 3.30
CA GLU A 88 -5.80 12.52 1.95
C GLU A 88 -5.76 11.39 0.90
N ALA A 89 -5.10 10.27 1.19
CA ALA A 89 -5.08 9.11 0.30
C ALA A 89 -6.49 8.56 0.04
N LEU A 90 -7.32 8.43 1.08
CA LEU A 90 -8.72 8.01 0.95
C LEU A 90 -9.54 9.00 0.12
N LYS A 91 -9.37 10.32 0.32
CA LYS A 91 -10.03 11.36 -0.51
C LYS A 91 -9.61 11.27 -1.99
N LEU A 92 -8.35 10.94 -2.26
CA LEU A 92 -7.84 10.74 -3.62
C LEU A 92 -8.32 9.41 -4.23
N GLY A 93 -8.98 8.54 -3.45
CA GLY A 93 -9.55 7.27 -3.89
C GLY A 93 -8.58 6.09 -3.88
N PHE A 94 -7.46 6.21 -3.16
CA PHE A 94 -6.48 5.13 -3.00
C PHE A 94 -6.93 4.11 -1.93
N TYR A 95 -6.42 2.90 -2.06
CA TYR A 95 -6.45 1.88 -1.01
C TYR A 95 -5.28 2.09 -0.04
N ILE A 96 -5.44 1.55 1.17
CA ILE A 96 -4.42 1.59 2.22
C ILE A 96 -4.07 0.15 2.58
N SER A 97 -2.81 -0.23 2.39
CA SER A 97 -2.33 -1.56 2.76
C SER A 97 -1.62 -1.53 4.12
N ILE A 98 -1.99 -2.48 4.95
CA ILE A 98 -1.51 -2.61 6.33
C ILE A 98 -0.62 -3.84 6.45
N ALA A 99 0.59 -3.62 6.99
CA ALA A 99 1.60 -4.66 7.19
C ALA A 99 1.78 -5.00 8.69
N GLY A 100 2.71 -5.89 8.96
CA GLY A 100 3.04 -6.39 10.30
C GLY A 100 3.19 -5.36 11.44
N PRO A 101 3.66 -4.13 11.20
CA PRO A 101 3.77 -3.08 12.23
C PRO A 101 2.48 -2.77 13.00
N VAL A 102 1.29 -3.08 12.45
CA VAL A 102 0.01 -2.93 13.17
C VAL A 102 -0.02 -3.74 14.48
N THR A 103 0.76 -4.82 14.55
CA THR A 103 0.85 -5.70 15.72
C THR A 103 1.87 -5.23 16.75
N PHE A 104 2.72 -4.23 16.43
CA PHE A 104 3.83 -3.84 17.28
C PHE A 104 3.36 -3.01 18.48
N LYS A 105 3.90 -3.32 19.66
CA LYS A 105 3.56 -2.62 20.92
C LYS A 105 3.84 -1.11 20.89
N ASN A 106 4.79 -0.68 20.08
CA ASN A 106 5.16 0.74 19.92
C ASN A 106 4.34 1.46 18.82
N SER A 107 3.48 0.79 18.10
CA SER A 107 2.58 1.38 17.08
C SER A 107 1.37 2.04 17.72
N LYS A 108 1.60 3.05 18.57
CA LYS A 108 0.55 3.69 19.38
C LYS A 108 -0.57 4.32 18.57
N ASN A 109 -0.28 4.79 17.35
CA ASN A 109 -1.26 5.40 16.47
C ASN A 109 -2.07 4.38 15.66
N ALA A 110 -1.65 3.10 15.63
CA ALA A 110 -2.31 2.09 14.80
C ALA A 110 -3.81 1.96 15.08
N PRO A 111 -4.32 1.91 16.33
CA PRO A 111 -5.76 1.79 16.57
C PRO A 111 -6.58 2.91 15.92
N GLU A 112 -6.17 4.16 16.10
CA GLU A 112 -6.85 5.32 15.49
C GLU A 112 -6.82 5.26 13.97
N ILE A 113 -5.69 4.93 13.39
CA ILE A 113 -5.52 4.87 11.93
C ILE A 113 -6.32 3.72 11.34
N ILE A 114 -6.32 2.55 11.97
CA ILE A 114 -7.11 1.40 11.51
C ILE A 114 -8.60 1.72 11.56
N ASP A 115 -9.08 2.39 12.60
CA ASP A 115 -10.48 2.81 12.71
C ASP A 115 -10.91 3.76 11.57
N MET A 116 -10.02 4.67 11.17
CA MET A 116 -10.28 5.63 10.09
C MET A 116 -10.43 4.99 8.70
N ILE A 117 -9.83 3.82 8.45
CA ILE A 117 -9.80 3.21 7.13
C ILE A 117 -11.05 2.33 6.95
N PRO A 118 -11.98 2.64 6.03
CA PRO A 118 -13.10 1.74 5.73
C PRO A 118 -12.60 0.37 5.25
N ILE A 119 -13.30 -0.70 5.60
CA ILE A 119 -12.87 -2.06 5.23
C ILE A 119 -12.82 -2.25 3.72
N ASP A 120 -13.68 -1.59 2.96
CA ASP A 120 -13.70 -1.61 1.49
C ASP A 120 -12.60 -0.76 0.82
N ARG A 121 -11.71 -0.17 1.62
CA ARG A 121 -10.50 0.57 1.19
C ARG A 121 -9.23 0.03 1.78
N MET A 122 -9.30 -1.10 2.48
CA MET A 122 -8.17 -1.70 3.17
C MET A 122 -7.62 -2.90 2.40
N LEU A 123 -6.29 -3.01 2.35
CA LEU A 123 -5.55 -4.19 1.95
C LEU A 123 -4.65 -4.65 3.10
N ILE A 124 -4.19 -5.87 3.03
CA ILE A 124 -3.21 -6.44 3.98
C ILE A 124 -2.03 -7.03 3.23
N GLU A 125 -0.87 -6.94 3.84
CA GLU A 125 0.38 -7.43 3.25
C GLU A 125 1.36 -7.90 4.34
N THR A 126 2.52 -8.37 3.92
CA THR A 126 3.58 -8.81 4.83
C THR A 126 4.84 -7.94 4.79
N ASP A 127 5.15 -7.34 3.66
CA ASP A 127 6.45 -6.70 3.36
C ASP A 127 7.64 -7.66 3.57
N SER A 128 7.40 -8.96 3.29
CA SER A 128 8.42 -9.99 3.45
C SER A 128 9.66 -9.72 2.58
N PRO A 129 10.87 -9.99 3.08
CA PRO A 129 11.22 -10.74 4.31
C PRO A 129 11.31 -9.90 5.59
N TYR A 130 10.87 -8.64 5.55
CA TYR A 130 10.94 -7.68 6.65
C TYR A 130 9.65 -7.65 7.47
N LEU A 131 9.64 -6.83 8.53
CA LEU A 131 8.47 -6.44 9.30
C LEU A 131 7.62 -7.61 9.84
N ALA A 132 8.27 -8.73 10.23
CA ALA A 132 7.57 -9.86 10.83
C ALA A 132 6.66 -9.40 11.99
N PRO A 133 5.35 -9.75 11.96
CA PRO A 133 4.39 -9.32 12.99
C PRO A 133 4.61 -10.04 14.31
N GLU A 134 4.04 -9.52 15.41
CA GLU A 134 3.87 -10.32 16.62
C GLU A 134 2.92 -11.52 16.31
N PRO A 135 3.17 -12.75 16.80
CA PRO A 135 4.19 -13.13 17.79
C PRO A 135 5.54 -13.55 17.22
N VAL A 136 5.74 -13.46 15.90
CA VAL A 136 6.97 -13.93 15.23
C VAL A 136 7.98 -12.81 14.96
N ARG A 137 7.84 -11.68 15.62
CA ARG A 137 8.75 -10.54 15.48
C ARG A 137 10.20 -10.91 15.78
N GLY A 138 11.13 -10.37 14.96
CA GLY A 138 12.56 -10.67 15.07
C GLY A 138 13.00 -11.89 14.24
N THR A 139 12.09 -12.59 13.59
CA THR A 139 12.40 -13.64 12.62
C THR A 139 12.30 -13.12 11.19
N ARG A 140 12.77 -13.90 10.22
CA ARG A 140 12.50 -13.62 8.81
C ARG A 140 11.01 -13.77 8.54
N ASN A 141 10.40 -12.74 7.95
CA ASN A 141 9.00 -12.75 7.59
C ASN A 141 8.73 -13.58 6.33
N ASP A 142 7.51 -14.07 6.20
CA ASP A 142 6.99 -14.72 4.98
C ASP A 142 5.47 -14.48 4.83
N SER A 143 4.91 -14.80 3.65
CA SER A 143 3.51 -14.52 3.30
C SER A 143 2.50 -15.18 4.24
N ARG A 144 2.81 -16.29 4.90
CA ARG A 144 1.92 -16.97 5.84
C ARG A 144 1.60 -16.12 7.07
N ASN A 145 2.45 -15.14 7.36
CA ASN A 145 2.29 -14.28 8.53
C ASN A 145 1.26 -13.16 8.34
N VAL A 146 0.72 -12.97 7.13
CA VAL A 146 -0.36 -12.01 6.85
C VAL A 146 -1.57 -12.21 7.77
N LYS A 147 -1.82 -13.45 8.20
CA LYS A 147 -2.90 -13.79 9.14
C LYS A 147 -2.83 -13.02 10.46
N TYR A 148 -1.64 -12.73 10.98
CA TYR A 148 -1.49 -11.98 12.23
C TYR A 148 -1.84 -10.50 12.04
N THR A 149 -1.54 -9.94 10.87
CA THR A 149 -2.00 -8.60 10.48
C THR A 149 -3.52 -8.56 10.41
N ALA A 150 -4.15 -9.54 9.73
CA ALA A 150 -5.61 -9.64 9.63
C ALA A 150 -6.27 -9.80 11.00
N GLN A 151 -5.73 -10.66 11.88
CA GLN A 151 -6.23 -10.85 13.25
C GLN A 151 -6.19 -9.56 14.06
N LYS A 152 -5.08 -8.80 13.96
CA LYS A 152 -4.97 -7.53 14.68
C LYS A 152 -5.93 -6.47 14.16
N ILE A 153 -6.16 -6.40 12.86
CA ILE A 153 -7.16 -5.51 12.28
C ILE A 153 -8.57 -5.89 12.73
N ALA A 154 -8.91 -7.19 12.74
CA ALA A 154 -10.19 -7.69 13.22
C ALA A 154 -10.45 -7.26 14.67
N GLU A 155 -9.46 -7.44 15.55
CA GLU A 155 -9.51 -6.97 16.94
C GLU A 155 -9.77 -5.46 17.04
N LEU A 156 -9.03 -4.65 16.29
CA LEU A 156 -9.12 -3.19 16.36
C LEU A 156 -10.42 -2.63 15.79
N LYS A 157 -10.99 -3.29 14.78
CA LYS A 157 -12.25 -2.88 14.14
C LYS A 157 -13.51 -3.51 14.74
N GLY A 158 -13.36 -4.46 15.66
CA GLY A 158 -14.50 -5.23 16.17
C GLY A 158 -15.17 -6.10 15.11
N LEU A 159 -14.40 -6.58 14.13
CA LEU A 159 -14.83 -7.46 13.06
C LEU A 159 -14.33 -8.89 13.31
N THR A 160 -14.90 -9.88 12.61
CA THR A 160 -14.35 -11.23 12.58
C THR A 160 -13.13 -11.30 11.68
N LEU A 161 -12.30 -12.33 11.84
CA LEU A 161 -11.16 -12.58 10.96
C LEU A 161 -11.62 -12.82 9.51
N GLU A 162 -12.73 -13.52 9.35
CA GLU A 162 -13.35 -13.83 8.07
C GLU A 162 -13.79 -12.56 7.34
N GLU A 163 -14.45 -11.63 8.05
CA GLU A 163 -14.86 -10.34 7.46
C GLU A 163 -13.66 -9.52 6.97
N VAL A 164 -12.57 -9.50 7.73
CA VAL A 164 -11.34 -8.81 7.31
C VAL A 164 -10.70 -9.52 6.12
N ALA A 165 -10.59 -10.86 6.16
CA ALA A 165 -10.00 -11.64 5.08
C ALA A 165 -10.78 -11.47 3.78
N GLU A 166 -12.10 -11.64 3.82
CA GLU A 166 -12.99 -11.48 2.67
C GLU A 166 -12.97 -10.05 2.11
N GLY A 167 -13.09 -9.05 2.99
CA GLY A 167 -13.09 -7.65 2.57
C GLY A 167 -11.79 -7.23 1.89
N THR A 168 -10.64 -7.59 2.45
CA THR A 168 -9.34 -7.25 1.88
C THR A 168 -9.03 -8.06 0.62
N TYR A 169 -9.46 -9.32 0.54
CA TYR A 169 -9.33 -10.14 -0.66
C TYR A 169 -10.10 -9.53 -1.84
N ARG A 170 -11.39 -9.23 -1.66
CA ARG A 170 -12.21 -8.57 -2.69
C ARG A 170 -11.67 -7.21 -3.13
N ASN A 171 -11.10 -6.45 -2.21
CA ASN A 171 -10.45 -5.20 -2.55
C ASN A 171 -9.23 -5.41 -3.46
N ALA A 172 -8.44 -6.45 -3.20
CA ALA A 172 -7.29 -6.79 -4.05
C ALA A 172 -7.74 -7.21 -5.44
N GLU A 173 -8.75 -8.09 -5.55
CA GLU A 173 -9.33 -8.49 -6.83
C GLU A 173 -9.79 -7.28 -7.63
N LYS A 174 -10.57 -6.39 -7.00
CA LYS A 174 -11.08 -5.18 -7.64
C LYS A 174 -9.97 -4.22 -8.05
N LEU A 175 -8.97 -3.99 -7.19
CA LEU A 175 -7.87 -3.07 -7.49
C LEU A 175 -7.05 -3.54 -8.68
N TYR A 176 -6.70 -4.82 -8.70
CA TYR A 176 -5.81 -5.40 -9.70
C TYR A 176 -6.54 -6.03 -10.87
N ASN A 177 -7.89 -6.02 -10.87
CA ASN A 177 -8.75 -6.61 -11.89
C ASN A 177 -8.36 -8.07 -12.19
N ILE A 178 -8.28 -8.88 -11.12
CA ILE A 178 -7.90 -10.30 -11.15
C ILE A 178 -9.07 -11.20 -10.71
N GLU A 179 -10.31 -10.75 -10.92
CA GLU A 179 -11.50 -11.56 -10.65
C GLU A 179 -11.46 -12.87 -11.45
N GLU A 180 -11.73 -14.00 -10.76
CA GLU A 180 -11.86 -15.32 -11.39
C GLU A 180 -13.13 -15.47 -12.21
#